data_0a7301eb3ea3b6b7b53455494725c125
#
_entry.id   0a7301eb3ea3b6b7b53455494725c125
#
_cell.length_a   1.000
_cell.length_b   1.000
_cell.length_c   1.000
_cell.angle_alpha   90.00
_cell.angle_beta   90.00
_cell.angle_gamma   90.00
#
_symmetry.space_group_name_H-M   'P 1'
#
loop_
_entity.id
_entity.type
_entity.pdbx_description
1 polymer ?
#
loop_
_entity_poly.entity_id
_entity_poly.type
_entity_poly.pdbx_seq_one_letter_code
_entity_poly.pdbx_strand_id
1 'polypeptide(L)'
;MATKKQDTSSRIADNKKAAYNYFFEERFEAGMVLEGWEVKSLREGKVQLTDGYVVIRDGELFVIGCQINPLKSASTHINPDSVRTKKLLLHKEQIKRLVGKVEQKGYTLVPLNLHWKAGKVKCEIALAKGKAEHDKRDTIKDREGKREVERAMKQRNR
;
A
#
# COMPACT_ATOMS: atom_id res chain seq x y z
N MET A 1 -20.45 12.56 -17.74
CA MET A 1 -19.92 12.58 -16.38
C MET A 1 -18.42 12.59 -16.40
N ALA A 2 -17.88 13.53 -15.70
CA ALA A 2 -16.44 13.62 -15.60
C ALA A 2 -15.88 12.27 -15.18
N THR A 3 -15.08 11.68 -16.05
CA THR A 3 -14.16 10.65 -15.64
C THR A 3 -13.54 11.11 -14.34
N LYS A 4 -13.78 10.38 -13.30
CA LYS A 4 -13.01 10.56 -12.08
C LYS A 4 -11.56 10.46 -12.49
N LYS A 5 -10.92 11.58 -12.75
CA LYS A 5 -9.48 11.62 -12.66
C LYS A 5 -9.15 10.97 -11.34
N GLN A 6 -8.44 9.86 -11.39
CA GLN A 6 -7.86 9.35 -10.18
C GLN A 6 -7.20 10.55 -9.52
N ASP A 7 -7.83 10.96 -8.44
CA ASP A 7 -7.36 12.14 -7.76
C ASP A 7 -6.04 11.79 -7.10
N THR A 8 -4.94 12.10 -7.82
CA THR A 8 -3.60 11.88 -7.32
C THR A 8 -3.35 12.62 -6.01
N SER A 9 -4.18 13.65 -5.72
CA SER A 9 -4.15 14.37 -4.45
C SER A 9 -4.63 13.51 -3.28
N SER A 10 -5.43 12.45 -3.52
CA SER A 10 -5.86 11.54 -2.46
C SER A 10 -4.77 10.54 -2.06
N ARG A 11 -3.81 10.31 -2.91
CA ARG A 11 -2.73 9.34 -2.67
C ARG A 11 -1.71 9.91 -1.68
N ILE A 12 -1.40 9.13 -0.64
CA ILE A 12 -0.44 9.52 0.40
C ILE A 12 0.92 8.86 0.15
N ALA A 13 0.92 7.57 -0.10
CA ALA A 13 2.14 6.79 -0.31
C ALA A 13 1.85 5.55 -1.13
N ASP A 14 2.87 5.07 -1.85
CA ASP A 14 2.82 3.84 -2.64
C ASP A 14 3.88 2.86 -2.21
N ASN A 15 3.55 1.58 -2.27
CA ASN A 15 4.52 0.49 -2.14
C ASN A 15 5.00 0.11 -3.54
N LYS A 16 6.04 0.77 -4.00
CA LYS A 16 6.56 0.63 -5.37
C LYS A 16 7.11 -0.77 -5.67
N LYS A 17 7.59 -1.47 -4.66
CA LYS A 17 8.17 -2.82 -4.82
C LYS A 17 7.10 -3.92 -4.87
N ALA A 18 5.87 -3.66 -4.46
CA ALA A 18 4.83 -4.67 -4.38
C ALA A 18 4.55 -5.34 -5.73
N ALA A 19 4.34 -4.55 -6.78
CA ALA A 19 4.07 -5.06 -8.12
C ALA A 19 5.26 -5.82 -8.72
N TYR A 20 6.48 -5.49 -8.30
CA TYR A 20 7.69 -6.19 -8.72
C TYR A 20 7.83 -7.56 -8.06
N ASN A 21 7.49 -7.65 -6.77
CA ASN A 21 7.70 -8.83 -5.94
C ASN A 21 6.53 -9.82 -5.93
N TYR A 22 5.30 -9.37 -6.25
CA TYR A 22 4.09 -10.16 -6.06
C TYR A 22 3.13 -10.07 -7.23
N PHE A 23 2.41 -11.18 -7.48
CA PHE A 23 1.20 -11.18 -8.28
C PHE A 23 0.01 -10.90 -7.38
N PHE A 24 -0.83 -9.93 -7.73
CA PHE A 24 -2.01 -9.57 -6.96
C PHE A 24 -3.22 -10.36 -7.45
N GLU A 25 -3.88 -11.08 -6.56
CA GLU A 25 -5.09 -11.83 -6.87
C GLU A 25 -6.35 -11.02 -6.57
N GLU A 26 -6.37 -10.36 -5.40
CA GLU A 26 -7.54 -9.62 -4.93
C GLU A 26 -7.11 -8.43 -4.11
N ARG A 27 -7.83 -7.32 -4.21
CA ARG A 27 -7.53 -6.08 -3.49
C ARG A 27 -8.65 -5.71 -2.53
N PHE A 28 -8.28 -5.13 -1.40
CA PHE A 28 -9.21 -4.69 -0.36
C PHE A 28 -8.80 -3.30 0.12
N GLU A 29 -9.80 -2.49 0.44
CA GLU A 29 -9.59 -1.18 1.06
C GLU A 29 -9.86 -1.30 2.56
N ALA A 30 -8.82 -1.12 3.37
CA ALA A 30 -8.90 -1.22 4.83
C ALA A 30 -8.85 0.15 5.49
N GLY A 31 -9.60 0.34 6.57
CA GLY A 31 -9.41 1.49 7.45
C GLY A 31 -8.13 1.31 8.25
N MET A 32 -7.60 2.41 8.82
CA MET A 32 -6.43 2.37 9.68
C MET A 32 -6.71 3.03 11.02
N VAL A 33 -6.26 2.40 12.09
CA VAL A 33 -6.29 3.00 13.42
C VAL A 33 -5.00 3.78 13.62
N LEU A 34 -5.11 5.11 13.63
CA LEU A 34 -3.97 6.02 13.71
C LEU A 34 -4.04 6.92 14.94
N GLU A 35 -2.88 7.33 15.42
CA GLU A 35 -2.76 8.39 16.43
C GLU A 35 -2.86 9.76 15.77
N GLY A 36 -3.23 10.79 16.54
CA GLY A 36 -3.41 12.15 16.00
C GLY A 36 -2.15 12.69 15.32
N TRP A 37 -0.99 12.49 15.90
CA TRP A 37 0.28 12.94 15.31
C TRP A 37 0.59 12.22 13.98
N GLU A 38 0.18 10.96 13.86
CA GLU A 38 0.35 10.17 12.62
C GLU A 38 -0.48 10.76 11.48
N VAL A 39 -1.72 11.14 11.77
CA VAL A 39 -2.60 11.77 10.77
C VAL A 39 -1.99 13.09 10.28
N LYS A 40 -1.46 13.90 11.19
CA LYS A 40 -0.80 15.16 10.83
C LYS A 40 0.45 14.92 9.96
N SER A 41 1.25 13.93 10.30
CA SER A 41 2.44 13.57 9.50
C SER A 41 2.05 13.07 8.10
N LEU A 42 0.98 12.32 7.98
CA LEU A 42 0.48 11.84 6.69
C LEU A 42 0.02 12.99 5.79
N ARG A 43 -0.57 14.05 6.34
CA ARG A 43 -0.94 15.25 5.58
C ARG A 43 0.29 15.93 4.97
N GLU A 44 1.43 15.82 5.63
CA GLU A 44 2.71 16.37 5.14
C GLU A 44 3.51 15.36 4.31
N GLY A 45 2.97 14.18 4.07
CA GLY A 45 3.63 13.14 3.27
C GLY A 45 4.84 12.49 3.94
N LYS A 46 4.94 12.56 5.27
CA LYS A 46 6.07 12.01 6.05
C LYS A 46 5.88 10.53 6.34
N VAL A 47 5.87 9.71 5.29
CA VAL A 47 5.59 8.27 5.39
C VAL A 47 6.37 7.47 4.36
N GLN A 48 6.77 6.26 4.75
CA GLN A 48 7.37 5.26 3.86
C GLN A 48 6.62 3.93 4.02
N LEU A 49 6.21 3.34 2.91
CA LEU A 49 5.45 2.10 2.88
C LEU A 49 6.20 0.93 2.22
N THR A 50 7.32 1.19 1.56
CA THR A 50 8.02 0.28 0.64
C THR A 50 8.32 -1.11 1.21
N ASP A 51 8.68 -1.19 2.49
CA ASP A 51 9.03 -2.45 3.15
C ASP A 51 7.91 -2.95 4.07
N GLY A 52 6.71 -2.42 3.92
CA GLY A 52 5.57 -2.79 4.73
C GLY A 52 5.02 -4.18 4.36
N TYR A 53 4.43 -4.84 5.34
CA TYR A 53 3.69 -6.07 5.13
C TYR A 53 2.52 -6.16 6.11
N VAL A 54 1.55 -7.03 5.81
CA VAL A 54 0.36 -7.20 6.62
C VAL A 54 0.38 -8.57 7.27
N VAL A 55 0.07 -8.61 8.56
CA VAL A 55 -0.02 -9.85 9.34
C VAL A 55 -1.41 -10.00 9.94
N ILE A 56 -1.80 -11.24 10.19
CA ILE A 56 -3.05 -11.58 10.87
C ILE A 56 -2.71 -12.15 12.24
N ARG A 57 -3.27 -11.54 13.29
CA ARG A 57 -3.13 -12.02 14.67
C ARG A 57 -4.49 -11.99 15.34
N ASP A 58 -4.89 -13.11 15.95
CA ASP A 58 -6.16 -13.22 16.69
C ASP A 58 -7.38 -12.73 15.88
N GLY A 59 -7.41 -13.06 14.58
CA GLY A 59 -8.50 -12.67 13.69
C GLY A 59 -8.52 -11.19 13.31
N GLU A 60 -7.43 -10.46 13.55
CA GLU A 60 -7.30 -9.04 13.20
C GLU A 60 -6.09 -8.82 12.29
N LEU A 61 -6.16 -7.79 11.45
CA LEU A 61 -5.10 -7.43 10.53
C LEU A 61 -4.29 -6.26 11.04
N PHE A 62 -2.97 -6.35 10.87
CA PHE A 62 -2.04 -5.28 11.24
C PHE A 62 -1.05 -5.02 10.11
N VAL A 63 -0.74 -3.76 9.86
CA VAL A 63 0.35 -3.39 8.95
C VAL A 63 1.61 -3.10 9.76
N ILE A 64 2.70 -3.74 9.34
CA ILE A 64 4.02 -3.59 9.93
C ILE A 64 4.95 -2.98 8.87
N GLY A 65 5.89 -2.15 9.30
CA GLY A 65 6.84 -1.52 8.39
C GLY A 65 6.33 -0.27 7.70
N CYS A 66 5.11 0.17 8.00
CA CYS A 66 4.63 1.48 7.58
C CYS A 66 5.24 2.53 8.49
N GLN A 67 6.30 3.19 8.03
CA GLN A 67 7.03 4.17 8.82
C GLN A 67 6.42 5.55 8.64
N ILE A 68 5.90 6.13 9.73
CA ILE A 68 5.36 7.50 9.76
C ILE A 68 6.27 8.34 10.66
N ASN A 69 6.96 9.30 10.05
CA ASN A 69 7.90 10.15 10.77
C ASN A 69 7.17 11.31 11.44
N PRO A 70 7.43 11.58 12.74
CA PRO A 70 6.79 12.71 13.40
C PRO A 70 7.28 14.04 12.81
N LEU A 71 6.38 15.04 12.81
CA LEU A 71 6.74 16.40 12.40
C LEU A 71 7.61 17.05 13.48
N LYS A 72 8.47 17.99 13.08
CA LYS A 72 9.27 18.78 14.00
C LYS A 72 8.41 19.56 15.00
N SER A 73 7.20 19.93 14.60
CA SER A 73 6.22 20.62 15.45
C SER A 73 5.40 19.71 16.34
N ALA A 74 5.69 18.40 16.36
CA ALA A 74 4.98 17.45 17.20
C ALA A 74 5.08 17.85 18.66
N SER A 75 3.98 17.68 19.40
CA SER A 75 3.94 18.02 20.82
C SER A 75 4.95 17.21 21.62
N THR A 76 5.61 17.86 22.59
CA THR A 76 6.50 17.19 23.53
C THR A 76 5.79 16.20 24.45
N HIS A 77 4.45 16.27 24.52
CA HIS A 77 3.63 15.35 25.31
C HIS A 77 3.36 14.01 24.62
N ILE A 78 3.65 13.90 23.34
CA ILE A 78 3.54 12.63 22.62
C ILE A 78 4.88 11.89 22.64
N ASN A 79 4.80 10.57 22.65
CA ASN A 79 5.96 9.70 22.51
C ASN A 79 5.87 9.00 21.17
N PRO A 80 6.26 9.65 20.05
CA PRO A 80 6.02 9.13 18.73
C PRO A 80 6.93 7.96 18.39
N ASP A 81 6.34 6.82 18.06
CA ASP A 81 7.04 5.67 17.53
C ASP A 81 6.77 5.59 16.02
N SER A 82 7.76 5.95 15.21
CA SER A 82 7.64 5.99 13.76
C SER A 82 7.37 4.62 13.12
N VAL A 83 7.70 3.54 13.81
CA VAL A 83 7.53 2.16 13.31
C VAL A 83 6.43 1.40 14.04
N ARG A 84 5.54 2.09 14.72
CA ARG A 84 4.42 1.48 15.44
C ARG A 84 3.58 0.58 14.52
N THR A 85 3.26 -0.62 15.00
CA THR A 85 2.33 -1.52 14.32
C THR A 85 0.92 -0.91 14.34
N LYS A 86 0.26 -0.85 13.18
CA LYS A 86 -1.03 -0.21 13.02
C LYS A 86 -2.10 -1.22 12.67
N LYS A 87 -3.24 -1.15 13.35
CA LYS A 87 -4.37 -2.04 13.08
C LYS A 87 -5.10 -1.59 11.82
N LEU A 88 -5.46 -2.57 10.99
CA LEU A 88 -6.30 -2.36 9.81
C LEU A 88 -7.72 -2.82 10.10
N LEU A 89 -8.70 -2.08 9.56
CA LEU A 89 -10.11 -2.33 9.77
C LEU A 89 -10.77 -2.83 8.48
N LEU A 90 -11.30 -4.05 8.52
CA LEU A 90 -12.08 -4.67 7.45
C LEU A 90 -13.34 -5.29 8.06
N HIS A 91 -14.32 -5.57 7.20
CA HIS A 91 -15.50 -6.32 7.63
C HIS A 91 -15.12 -7.76 8.02
N LYS A 92 -15.81 -8.30 9.00
CA LYS A 92 -15.53 -9.66 9.51
C LYS A 92 -15.51 -10.73 8.43
N GLU A 93 -16.40 -10.63 7.46
CA GLU A 93 -16.48 -11.57 6.33
C GLU A 93 -15.24 -11.51 5.47
N GLN A 94 -14.73 -10.28 5.21
CA GLN A 94 -13.50 -10.09 4.46
C GLN A 94 -12.30 -10.67 5.20
N ILE A 95 -12.24 -10.46 6.52
CA ILE A 95 -11.16 -10.99 7.36
C ILE A 95 -11.17 -12.51 7.34
N LYS A 96 -12.34 -13.16 7.49
CA LYS A 96 -12.47 -14.61 7.43
C LYS A 96 -11.98 -15.18 6.11
N ARG A 97 -12.35 -14.52 5.01
CA ARG A 97 -11.90 -14.92 3.67
C ARG A 97 -10.39 -14.82 3.52
N LEU A 98 -9.82 -13.73 4.00
CA LEU A 98 -8.36 -13.51 3.94
C LEU A 98 -7.60 -14.50 4.81
N VAL A 99 -8.09 -14.80 6.02
CA VAL A 99 -7.49 -15.81 6.89
C VAL A 99 -7.42 -17.16 6.19
N GLY A 100 -8.52 -17.61 5.58
CA GLY A 100 -8.56 -18.86 4.84
C GLY A 100 -7.58 -18.90 3.67
N LYS A 101 -7.46 -17.80 2.94
CA LYS A 101 -6.54 -17.71 1.79
C LYS A 101 -5.07 -17.65 2.21
N VAL A 102 -4.75 -16.92 3.26
CA VAL A 102 -3.36 -16.78 3.75
C VAL A 102 -2.83 -18.10 4.33
N GLU A 103 -3.71 -18.95 4.86
CA GLU A 103 -3.34 -20.30 5.29
C GLU A 103 -2.93 -21.20 4.13
N GLN A 104 -3.34 -20.88 2.91
CA GLN A 104 -2.91 -21.61 1.71
C GLN A 104 -1.47 -21.28 1.37
N LYS A 105 -0.71 -22.29 0.99
CA LYS A 105 0.71 -22.14 0.66
C LYS A 105 0.94 -21.12 -0.47
N GLY A 106 1.83 -20.19 -0.24
CA GLY A 106 2.26 -19.21 -1.24
C GLY A 106 1.50 -17.90 -1.21
N TYR A 107 0.41 -17.77 -0.44
CA TYR A 107 -0.33 -16.51 -0.32
C TYR A 107 0.13 -15.68 0.85
N THR A 108 0.14 -14.36 0.65
CA THR A 108 0.45 -13.38 1.69
C THR A 108 -0.38 -12.12 1.47
N LEU A 109 -0.33 -11.21 2.43
CA LEU A 109 -0.99 -9.91 2.32
C LEU A 109 0.08 -8.82 2.24
N VAL A 110 -0.07 -7.90 1.28
CA VAL A 110 0.86 -6.79 1.10
C VAL A 110 0.09 -5.47 1.05
N PRO A 111 0.61 -4.42 1.71
CA PRO A 111 0.03 -3.09 1.57
C PRO A 111 0.47 -2.49 0.23
N LEU A 112 -0.47 -1.93 -0.54
CA LEU A 112 -0.20 -1.35 -1.85
C LEU A 112 -0.01 0.15 -1.78
N ASN A 113 -0.87 0.82 -1.04
CA ASN A 113 -0.84 2.27 -0.92
C ASN A 113 -1.63 2.76 0.30
N LEU A 114 -1.38 4.00 0.65
CA LEU A 114 -2.20 4.77 1.58
C LEU A 114 -2.85 5.91 0.81
N HIS A 115 -4.11 6.19 1.12
CA HIS A 115 -4.85 7.26 0.45
C HIS A 115 -5.94 7.84 1.36
N TRP A 116 -6.39 9.05 1.03
CA TRP A 116 -7.51 9.71 1.70
C TRP A 116 -8.82 9.31 1.04
N LYS A 117 -9.82 9.00 1.85
CA LYS A 117 -11.18 8.78 1.39
C LYS A 117 -12.16 9.29 2.44
N ALA A 118 -13.02 10.22 2.05
CA ALA A 118 -13.99 10.86 2.95
C ALA A 118 -13.34 11.40 4.23
N GLY A 119 -12.16 12.03 4.11
CA GLY A 119 -11.42 12.60 5.23
C GLY A 119 -10.69 11.60 6.12
N LYS A 120 -10.71 10.32 5.77
CA LYS A 120 -10.06 9.24 6.54
C LYS A 120 -8.93 8.61 5.74
N VAL A 121 -7.92 8.12 6.43
CA VAL A 121 -6.82 7.37 5.81
C VAL A 121 -7.27 5.94 5.59
N LYS A 122 -7.09 5.47 4.35
CA LYS A 122 -7.33 4.08 3.96
C LYS A 122 -6.04 3.45 3.46
N CYS A 123 -5.90 2.16 3.72
CA CYS A 123 -4.79 1.35 3.21
C CYS A 123 -5.35 0.32 2.24
N GLU A 124 -4.94 0.40 0.97
CA GLU A 124 -5.26 -0.66 0.03
C GLU A 124 -4.29 -1.80 0.24
N ILE A 125 -4.82 -2.99 0.45
CA ILE A 125 -4.04 -4.21 0.62
C ILE A 125 -4.39 -5.21 -0.46
N ALA A 126 -3.47 -6.12 -0.77
CA ALA A 126 -3.69 -7.17 -1.76
C ALA A 126 -3.39 -8.54 -1.18
N LEU A 127 -4.23 -9.50 -1.56
CA LEU A 127 -3.92 -10.91 -1.44
C LEU A 127 -2.99 -11.24 -2.61
N ALA A 128 -1.79 -11.73 -2.31
CA ALA A 128 -0.73 -11.81 -3.29
C ALA A 128 0.05 -13.11 -3.20
N LYS A 129 0.68 -13.46 -4.31
CA LYS A 129 1.67 -14.55 -4.41
C LYS A 129 3.03 -13.96 -4.75
N GLY A 130 4.09 -14.46 -4.11
CA GLY A 130 5.45 -14.08 -4.44
C GLY A 130 5.83 -14.49 -5.86
N LYS A 131 6.51 -13.62 -6.58
CA LYS A 131 7.06 -13.93 -7.90
C LYS A 131 8.38 -14.66 -7.80
N ALA A 132 8.59 -15.66 -8.67
CA ALA A 132 9.89 -16.27 -8.86
C ALA A 132 10.83 -15.30 -9.61
N GLU A 133 12.13 -15.53 -9.56
CA GLU A 133 13.13 -14.65 -10.20
C GLU A 133 12.86 -14.42 -11.69
N HIS A 134 12.47 -15.45 -12.44
CA HIS A 134 12.16 -15.30 -13.86
C HIS A 134 10.94 -14.40 -14.11
N ASP A 135 9.92 -14.46 -13.24
CA ASP A 135 8.73 -13.60 -13.33
C ASP A 135 9.10 -12.14 -13.09
N LYS A 136 10.01 -11.86 -12.19
CA LYS A 136 10.52 -10.51 -11.92
C LYS A 136 11.26 -9.95 -13.14
N ARG A 137 12.07 -10.76 -13.82
CA ARG A 137 12.75 -10.35 -15.05
C ARG A 137 11.76 -10.01 -16.16
N ASP A 138 10.74 -10.83 -16.34
CA ASP A 138 9.68 -10.59 -17.34
C ASP A 138 8.94 -9.28 -17.07
N THR A 139 8.66 -8.99 -15.82
CA THR A 139 8.03 -7.71 -15.42
C THR A 139 8.90 -6.51 -15.81
N ILE A 140 10.21 -6.60 -15.63
CA ILE A 140 11.15 -5.54 -16.01
C ILE A 140 11.17 -5.36 -17.53
N LYS A 141 11.24 -6.46 -18.29
CA LYS A 141 11.22 -6.43 -19.76
C LYS A 141 9.95 -5.77 -20.28
N ASP A 142 8.80 -6.11 -19.74
CA ASP A 142 7.52 -5.52 -20.14
C ASP A 142 7.49 -4.01 -19.90
N ARG A 143 8.02 -3.55 -18.78
CA ARG A 143 8.14 -2.10 -18.49
C ARG A 143 9.04 -1.38 -19.48
N GLU A 144 10.16 -1.96 -19.81
CA GLU A 144 11.11 -1.40 -20.77
C GLU A 144 10.52 -1.36 -22.16
N GLY A 145 9.86 -2.43 -22.61
CA GLY A 145 9.17 -2.47 -23.90
C GLY A 145 8.11 -1.40 -24.03
N LYS A 146 7.30 -1.17 -23.01
CA LYS A 146 6.30 -0.09 -22.97
C LYS A 146 6.94 1.28 -23.10
N ARG A 147 8.04 1.53 -22.41
CA ARG A 147 8.76 2.80 -22.49
C ARG A 147 9.30 3.06 -23.88
N GLU A 148 9.85 2.07 -24.55
CA GLU A 148 10.34 2.19 -25.92
C GLU A 148 9.22 2.52 -26.90
N VAL A 149 8.08 1.85 -26.80
CA VAL A 149 6.91 2.12 -27.63
C VAL A 149 6.40 3.55 -27.42
N GLU A 150 6.32 4.01 -26.18
CA GLU A 150 5.91 5.38 -25.85
C GLU A 150 6.87 6.41 -26.43
N ARG A 151 8.17 6.17 -26.38
CA ARG A 151 9.18 7.05 -26.97
C ARG A 151 9.02 7.14 -28.50
N ALA A 152 8.81 6.01 -29.15
CA ALA A 152 8.61 5.96 -30.60
C ALA A 152 7.35 6.73 -31.01
N MET A 153 6.26 6.60 -30.26
CA MET A 153 5.02 7.35 -30.49
C MET A 153 5.21 8.84 -30.32
N LYS A 154 5.95 9.29 -29.32
CA LYS A 154 6.26 10.70 -29.09
C LYS A 154 7.08 11.30 -30.23
N GLN A 155 8.03 10.55 -30.79
CA GLN A 155 8.84 11.00 -31.93
C GLN A 155 8.01 11.13 -33.21
N ARG A 156 7.01 10.27 -33.42
CA ARG A 156 6.11 10.34 -34.57
C ARG A 156 5.18 11.55 -34.55
N ASN A 157 4.85 12.05 -33.40
CA ASN A 157 3.91 13.15 -33.20
C ASN A 157 4.55 14.54 -33.15
N ARG A 158 5.84 14.64 -33.45
CA ARG A 158 6.55 15.92 -33.54
C ARG A 158 6.54 16.48 -34.97
#